data_06ef2a045f19da303cccf84ad2cb47f0
#
_entry.id   06ef2a045f19da303cccf84ad2cb47f0
#
_cell.length_a   1.000
_cell.length_b   1.000
_cell.length_c   1.000
_cell.angle_alpha   90.00
_cell.angle_beta   90.00
_cell.angle_gamma   90.00
#
_symmetry.space_group_name_H-M   'P 1'
#
loop_
_entity.id
_entity.type
_entity.pdbx_description
1 polymer ?
#
loop_
_entity_poly.entity_id
_entity_poly.type
_entity_poly.pdbx_seq_one_letter_code
_entity_poly.pdbx_strand_id
1 'polypeptide(L)'
;VFTEAAYRLNLQALALEPFANLAYVHLDSESFHEKGDAAALQRGSDRRDATLSTLGLRALKTVPLNDRQQLELSGSLGWQHSLTPVESEEHLAFVAGGPSFAVQSAALQRNAALVGLKASLALSETTRVNLDYSGQLGAKENNQGVGLSLDWQF
;
A
#
# COMPACT_ATOMS: atom_id res chain seq x y z
N VAL A 1 -10.72 -8.35 -2.90
CA VAL A 1 -10.47 -9.00 -4.21
C VAL A 1 -9.61 -8.07 -5.04
N PHE A 2 -8.62 -8.59 -5.77
CA PHE A 2 -7.85 -7.78 -6.71
C PHE A 2 -7.57 -8.57 -8.00
N THR A 3 -7.33 -7.84 -9.09
CA THR A 3 -6.88 -8.38 -10.37
C THR A 3 -5.78 -7.50 -10.93
N GLU A 4 -4.81 -8.11 -11.59
CA GLU A 4 -3.69 -7.41 -12.24
C GLU A 4 -3.46 -7.99 -13.64
N ALA A 5 -3.19 -7.10 -14.58
CA ALA A 5 -2.67 -7.43 -15.90
C ALA A 5 -1.30 -6.77 -16.05
N ALA A 6 -0.31 -7.54 -16.48
CA ALA A 6 1.04 -7.06 -16.70
C ALA A 6 1.63 -7.66 -17.97
N TYR A 7 2.52 -6.93 -18.62
CA TYR A 7 3.22 -7.39 -19.83
C TYR A 7 4.72 -7.19 -19.70
N ARG A 8 5.49 -8.27 -19.73
CA ARG A 8 6.94 -8.23 -19.55
C ARG A 8 7.68 -8.06 -20.87
N LEU A 9 8.46 -6.99 -20.95
CA LEU A 9 9.36 -6.65 -22.05
C LEU A 9 10.80 -6.91 -21.59
N ASN A 10 11.50 -7.83 -22.23
CA ASN A 10 12.90 -8.11 -21.93
C ASN A 10 13.79 -7.37 -22.94
N LEU A 11 14.55 -6.38 -22.45
CA LEU A 11 15.46 -5.55 -23.21
C LEU A 11 16.89 -5.86 -22.78
N GLN A 12 17.53 -6.87 -23.37
CA GLN A 12 18.89 -7.31 -23.03
C GLN A 12 19.17 -7.37 -21.51
N ALA A 13 19.70 -6.29 -20.91
CA ALA A 13 20.07 -6.22 -19.50
C ALA A 13 18.99 -5.60 -18.59
N LEU A 14 17.83 -5.23 -19.14
CA LEU A 14 16.72 -4.56 -18.43
C LEU A 14 15.40 -5.25 -18.78
N ALA A 15 14.63 -5.64 -17.78
CA ALA A 15 13.24 -6.04 -17.97
C ALA A 15 12.33 -4.89 -17.54
N LEU A 16 11.39 -4.53 -18.41
CA LEU A 16 10.33 -3.56 -18.12
C LEU A 16 8.99 -4.28 -18.09
N GLU A 17 8.12 -3.88 -17.16
CA GLU A 17 6.82 -4.49 -17.01
C GLU A 17 5.76 -3.43 -16.71
N PRO A 18 5.09 -2.87 -17.75
CA PRO A 18 3.89 -2.10 -17.53
C PRO A 18 2.81 -3.00 -16.93
N PHE A 19 2.05 -2.44 -15.98
CA PHE A 19 0.97 -3.15 -15.30
C PHE A 19 -0.24 -2.26 -15.06
N ALA A 20 -1.39 -2.89 -14.97
CA ALA A 20 -2.64 -2.30 -14.55
C ALA A 20 -3.27 -3.20 -13.47
N ASN A 21 -3.69 -2.61 -12.37
CA ASN A 21 -4.30 -3.31 -11.24
C ASN A 21 -5.65 -2.67 -10.89
N LEU A 22 -6.60 -3.51 -10.51
CA LEU A 22 -7.87 -3.10 -9.92
C LEU A 22 -8.08 -3.88 -8.62
N ALA A 23 -8.25 -3.15 -7.53
CA ALA A 23 -8.48 -3.70 -6.21
C ALA A 23 -9.84 -3.23 -5.67
N TYR A 24 -10.61 -4.16 -5.13
CA TYR A 24 -11.85 -3.90 -4.41
C TYR A 24 -11.70 -4.36 -2.97
N VAL A 25 -11.93 -3.46 -2.03
CA VAL A 25 -11.87 -3.69 -0.59
C VAL A 25 -13.25 -3.41 -0.02
N HIS A 26 -13.78 -4.35 0.72
CA HIS A 26 -15.02 -4.23 1.47
C HIS A 26 -14.69 -4.35 2.96
N LEU A 27 -15.14 -3.37 3.74
CA LEU A 27 -14.94 -3.31 5.18
C LEU A 27 -16.30 -3.15 5.85
N ASP A 28 -16.66 -4.14 6.66
CA ASP A 28 -17.78 -4.07 7.59
C ASP A 28 -17.23 -3.74 8.98
N SER A 29 -17.69 -2.63 9.55
CA SER A 29 -17.39 -2.26 10.93
C SER A 29 -18.65 -2.44 11.76
N GLU A 30 -18.58 -3.31 12.78
CA GLU A 30 -19.68 -3.51 13.70
C GLU A 30 -19.89 -2.28 14.60
N SER A 31 -21.12 -2.11 15.06
CA SER A 31 -21.42 -1.10 16.07
C SER A 31 -20.70 -1.41 17.38
N PHE A 32 -20.21 -0.39 18.05
CA PHE A 32 -19.65 -0.55 19.38
C PHE A 32 -20.30 0.43 20.37
N HIS A 33 -20.37 -0.03 21.63
CA HIS A 33 -20.74 0.77 22.78
C HIS A 33 -19.64 0.67 23.81
N GLU A 34 -19.07 1.81 24.18
CA GLU A 34 -18.16 1.86 25.32
C GLU A 34 -18.94 1.69 26.63
N LYS A 35 -18.36 0.95 27.56
CA LYS A 35 -18.86 0.86 28.94
C LYS A 35 -18.12 1.89 29.77
N GLY A 36 -18.84 2.89 30.31
CA GLY A 36 -18.24 3.96 31.10
C GLY A 36 -19.26 5.00 31.53
N ASP A 37 -18.75 6.10 32.05
CA ASP A 37 -19.56 7.23 32.52
C ASP A 37 -20.10 8.06 31.31
N ALA A 38 -20.59 9.27 31.59
CA ALA A 38 -21.29 10.17 30.67
C ALA A 38 -20.50 10.50 29.40
N ALA A 39 -19.17 10.26 29.36
CA ALA A 39 -18.29 10.46 28.21
C ALA A 39 -18.12 9.22 27.32
N ALA A 40 -18.75 8.08 27.66
CA ALA A 40 -18.69 6.88 26.85
C ALA A 40 -19.33 7.12 25.47
N LEU A 41 -18.66 6.64 24.42
CA LEU A 41 -19.05 6.83 23.02
C LEU A 41 -19.78 5.60 22.49
N GLN A 42 -20.70 5.84 21.59
CA GLN A 42 -21.34 4.81 20.78
C GLN A 42 -21.21 5.16 19.31
N ARG A 43 -21.03 4.12 18.49
CA ARG A 43 -20.97 4.20 17.03
C ARG A 43 -21.90 3.17 16.41
N GLY A 44 -22.63 3.57 15.39
CA GLY A 44 -23.41 2.65 14.55
C GLY A 44 -22.52 1.76 13.70
N SER A 45 -23.09 0.70 13.13
CA SER A 45 -22.42 -0.10 12.10
C SER A 45 -22.16 0.76 10.86
N ASP A 46 -20.99 0.63 10.27
CA ASP A 46 -20.60 1.32 9.04
C ASP A 46 -20.06 0.32 8.01
N ARG A 47 -20.44 0.51 6.76
CA ARG A 47 -19.95 -0.27 5.62
C ARG A 47 -19.19 0.62 4.69
N ARG A 48 -17.99 0.19 4.34
CA ARG A 48 -17.11 0.94 3.46
C ARG A 48 -16.62 0.08 2.31
N ASP A 49 -16.84 0.59 1.12
CA ASP A 49 -16.34 0.00 -0.10
C ASP A 49 -15.27 0.91 -0.68
N ALA A 50 -14.12 0.33 -1.04
CA ALA A 50 -13.07 1.05 -1.74
C ALA A 50 -12.69 0.31 -3.00
N THR A 51 -12.73 1.01 -4.12
CA THR A 51 -12.25 0.51 -5.41
C THR A 51 -11.07 1.36 -5.83
N LEU A 52 -9.92 0.73 -6.00
CA LEU A 52 -8.67 1.36 -6.35
C LEU A 52 -8.18 0.84 -7.69
N SER A 53 -7.81 1.73 -8.58
CA SER A 53 -7.12 1.38 -9.82
C SER A 53 -5.67 1.86 -9.74
N THR A 54 -4.73 1.05 -10.23
CA THR A 54 -3.31 1.42 -10.30
C THR A 54 -2.78 1.13 -11.68
N LEU A 55 -2.13 2.12 -12.28
CA LEU A 55 -1.36 1.97 -13.51
C LEU A 55 0.10 2.23 -13.19
N GLY A 56 1.00 1.40 -13.72
CA GLY A 56 2.40 1.57 -13.37
C GLY A 56 3.36 0.85 -14.29
N LEU A 57 4.63 1.02 -13.96
CA LEU A 57 5.77 0.41 -14.63
C LEU A 57 6.72 -0.16 -13.58
N ARG A 58 7.13 -1.40 -13.76
CA ARG A 58 8.22 -2.04 -13.01
C ARG A 58 9.43 -2.17 -13.93
N ALA A 59 10.61 -2.01 -13.36
CA ALA A 59 11.88 -2.22 -14.04
C ALA A 59 12.75 -3.15 -13.18
N LEU A 60 13.41 -4.10 -13.81
CA LEU A 60 14.32 -5.04 -13.17
C LEU A 60 15.63 -5.11 -13.95
N LYS A 61 16.75 -4.95 -13.26
CA LYS A 61 18.09 -5.07 -13.82
C LYS A 61 18.95 -5.95 -12.93
N THR A 62 19.59 -6.95 -13.52
CA THR A 62 20.60 -7.76 -12.86
C THR A 62 21.98 -7.30 -13.29
N VAL A 63 22.84 -6.98 -12.32
CA VAL A 63 24.22 -6.55 -12.54
C VAL A 63 25.16 -7.60 -11.95
N PRO A 64 25.93 -8.34 -12.76
CA PRO A 64 26.96 -9.22 -12.23
C PRO A 64 28.08 -8.37 -11.64
N LEU A 65 28.43 -8.61 -10.36
CA LEU A 65 29.52 -7.94 -9.67
C LEU A 65 30.81 -8.75 -9.82
N ASN A 66 30.71 -10.06 -9.79
CA ASN A 66 31.78 -11.04 -10.02
C ASN A 66 31.17 -12.40 -10.38
N ASP A 67 32.01 -13.45 -10.54
CA ASP A 67 31.57 -14.80 -10.93
C ASP A 67 30.59 -15.46 -9.94
N ARG A 68 30.47 -14.95 -8.72
CA ARG A 68 29.64 -15.53 -7.65
C ARG A 68 28.56 -14.60 -7.12
N GLN A 69 28.65 -13.30 -7.40
CA GLN A 69 27.76 -12.29 -6.83
C GLN A 69 27.03 -11.54 -7.92
N GLN A 70 25.73 -11.38 -7.71
CA GLN A 70 24.85 -10.63 -8.58
C GLN A 70 24.05 -9.63 -7.74
N LEU A 71 23.95 -8.41 -8.22
CA LEU A 71 23.09 -7.37 -7.67
C LEU A 71 21.84 -7.25 -8.52
N GLU A 72 20.69 -7.53 -7.93
CA GLU A 72 19.39 -7.29 -8.55
C GLU A 72 18.87 -5.94 -8.09
N LEU A 73 18.62 -5.06 -9.05
CA LEU A 73 18.00 -3.76 -8.83
C LEU A 73 16.60 -3.78 -9.43
N SER A 74 15.61 -3.44 -8.63
CA SER A 74 14.25 -3.26 -9.11
C SER A 74 13.71 -1.90 -8.70
N GLY A 75 12.91 -1.31 -9.58
CA GLY A 75 12.21 -0.06 -9.36
C GLY A 75 10.78 -0.17 -9.85
N SER A 76 9.87 0.51 -9.19
CA SER A 76 8.48 0.62 -9.62
C SER A 76 7.97 2.04 -9.44
N LEU A 77 7.20 2.48 -10.41
CA LEU A 77 6.45 3.71 -10.37
C LEU A 77 5.00 3.39 -10.73
N GLY A 78 4.06 3.91 -9.96
CA GLY A 78 2.64 3.71 -10.20
C GLY A 78 1.85 4.96 -9.88
N TRP A 79 0.70 5.07 -10.52
CA TRP A 79 -0.33 6.03 -10.19
C TRP A 79 -1.57 5.27 -9.74
N GLN A 80 -1.97 5.51 -8.50
CA GLN A 80 -3.17 4.94 -7.91
C GLN A 80 -4.29 5.97 -7.91
N HIS A 81 -5.46 5.53 -8.32
CA HIS A 81 -6.68 6.35 -8.33
C HIS A 81 -7.81 5.63 -7.59
N SER A 82 -8.44 6.33 -6.63
CA SER A 82 -9.64 5.84 -5.97
C SER A 82 -10.86 6.13 -6.83
N LEU A 83 -11.57 5.08 -7.23
CA LEU A 83 -12.82 5.15 -8.00
C LEU A 83 -14.03 5.39 -7.10
N THR A 84 -13.90 5.15 -5.80
CA THR A 84 -14.92 5.44 -4.80
C THR A 84 -14.74 6.84 -4.21
N PRO A 85 -15.83 7.47 -3.69
CA PRO A 85 -15.73 8.72 -2.94
C PRO A 85 -14.75 8.58 -1.77
N VAL A 86 -13.85 9.55 -1.61
CA VAL A 86 -12.80 9.53 -0.59
C VAL A 86 -13.19 10.23 0.72
N GLU A 87 -14.37 10.84 0.75
CA GLU A 87 -14.90 11.51 1.94
C GLU A 87 -15.67 10.48 2.78
N SER A 88 -15.29 10.39 4.05
CA SER A 88 -15.95 9.54 5.02
C SER A 88 -16.15 10.33 6.31
N GLU A 89 -17.41 10.59 6.63
CA GLU A 89 -17.82 11.17 7.91
C GLU A 89 -18.30 10.05 8.83
N GLU A 90 -17.74 9.98 10.02
CA GLU A 90 -18.20 9.08 11.07
C GLU A 90 -19.09 9.82 12.04
N HIS A 91 -20.28 9.31 12.28
CA HIS A 91 -21.19 9.85 13.27
C HIS A 91 -21.01 9.12 14.59
N LEU A 92 -20.55 9.87 15.59
CA LEU A 92 -20.42 9.40 16.97
C LEU A 92 -21.49 10.08 17.84
N ALA A 93 -21.94 9.38 18.86
CA ALA A 93 -22.84 9.95 19.88
C ALA A 93 -22.36 9.53 21.27
N PHE A 94 -22.64 10.35 22.27
CA PHE A 94 -22.42 9.94 23.65
C PHE A 94 -23.51 8.97 24.11
N VAL A 95 -23.15 7.94 24.86
CA VAL A 95 -24.09 6.95 25.42
C VAL A 95 -25.10 7.63 26.36
N ALA A 96 -24.67 8.68 27.09
CA ALA A 96 -25.54 9.46 27.98
C ALA A 96 -26.62 10.27 27.24
N GLY A 97 -26.62 10.30 25.90
CA GLY A 97 -27.55 11.06 25.08
C GLY A 97 -26.96 12.40 24.61
N GLY A 98 -27.64 13.04 23.67
CA GLY A 98 -27.22 14.28 23.04
C GLY A 98 -27.22 14.17 21.50
N PRO A 99 -26.94 15.24 20.78
CA PRO A 99 -26.83 15.21 19.32
C PRO A 99 -25.59 14.39 18.92
N SER A 100 -25.72 13.63 17.83
CA SER A 100 -24.56 13.02 17.18
C SER A 100 -23.66 14.10 16.59
N PHE A 101 -22.38 13.85 16.60
CA PHE A 101 -21.37 14.71 15.96
C PHE A 101 -20.59 13.92 14.92
N ALA A 102 -20.25 14.61 13.83
CA ALA A 102 -19.47 14.02 12.76
C ALA A 102 -17.96 14.17 13.06
N VAL A 103 -17.24 13.09 12.97
CA VAL A 103 -15.77 13.07 12.98
C VAL A 103 -15.30 12.73 11.57
N GLN A 104 -14.52 13.60 10.97
CA GLN A 104 -13.90 13.28 9.70
C GLN A 104 -12.86 12.17 9.90
N SER A 105 -13.13 11.04 9.30
CA SER A 105 -12.16 9.95 9.20
C SER A 105 -11.03 10.37 8.27
N ALA A 106 -9.84 9.77 8.42
CA ALA A 106 -8.75 9.95 7.46
C ALA A 106 -9.25 9.59 6.06
N ALA A 107 -9.44 10.61 5.21
CA ALA A 107 -9.97 10.42 3.88
C ALA A 107 -8.94 9.67 3.04
N LEU A 108 -9.37 8.59 2.36
CA LEU A 108 -8.56 7.97 1.32
C LEU A 108 -8.14 9.02 0.30
N GLN A 109 -6.89 8.98 -0.13
CA GLN A 109 -6.43 9.88 -1.16
C GLN A 109 -7.04 9.49 -2.50
N ARG A 110 -7.62 10.46 -3.22
CA ARG A 110 -8.16 10.20 -4.56
C ARG A 110 -7.07 9.78 -5.54
N ASN A 111 -5.89 10.41 -5.42
CA ASN A 111 -4.73 10.12 -6.26
C ASN A 111 -3.49 10.00 -5.39
N ALA A 112 -2.68 8.98 -5.66
CA ALA A 112 -1.38 8.80 -5.05
C ALA A 112 -0.36 8.31 -6.08
N ALA A 113 0.86 8.81 -6.01
CA ALA A 113 2.00 8.21 -6.68
C ALA A 113 2.59 7.12 -5.79
N LEU A 114 2.84 5.95 -6.39
CA LEU A 114 3.49 4.83 -5.73
C LEU A 114 4.92 4.72 -6.24
N VAL A 115 5.87 4.63 -5.33
CA VAL A 115 7.30 4.48 -5.64
C VAL A 115 7.84 3.28 -4.88
N GLY A 116 8.52 2.39 -5.58
CA GLY A 116 9.22 1.27 -4.97
C GLY A 116 10.63 1.16 -5.53
N LEU A 117 11.61 0.91 -4.66
CA LEU A 117 12.98 0.62 -5.04
C LEU A 117 13.46 -0.57 -4.21
N LYS A 118 14.14 -1.51 -4.83
CA LYS A 118 14.75 -2.63 -4.13
C LYS A 118 16.12 -2.95 -4.72
N ALA A 119 17.09 -3.15 -3.84
CA ALA A 119 18.40 -3.70 -4.16
C ALA A 119 18.58 -5.02 -3.40
N SER A 120 18.95 -6.07 -4.12
CA SER A 120 19.08 -7.43 -3.58
C SER A 120 20.45 -7.98 -3.96
N LEU A 121 21.30 -8.24 -2.97
CA LEU A 121 22.66 -8.73 -3.17
C LEU A 121 22.78 -10.16 -2.63
N ALA A 122 23.09 -11.11 -3.51
CA ALA A 122 23.49 -12.45 -3.11
C ALA A 122 24.93 -12.43 -2.58
N LEU A 123 25.11 -12.65 -1.28
CA LEU A 123 26.42 -12.76 -0.63
C LEU A 123 27.02 -14.15 -0.79
N SER A 124 26.17 -15.20 -0.77
CA SER A 124 26.51 -16.58 -1.03
C SER A 124 25.32 -17.28 -1.69
N GLU A 125 25.46 -18.58 -1.97
CA GLU A 125 24.35 -19.40 -2.52
C GLU A 125 23.16 -19.49 -1.56
N THR A 126 23.41 -19.31 -0.26
CA THR A 126 22.40 -19.44 0.80
C THR A 126 22.05 -18.14 1.49
N THR A 127 22.76 -17.03 1.20
CA THR A 127 22.61 -15.77 1.93
C THR A 127 22.38 -14.61 0.98
N ARG A 128 21.32 -13.85 1.24
CA ARG A 128 20.95 -12.65 0.47
C ARG A 128 20.61 -11.49 1.40
N VAL A 129 21.10 -10.32 1.07
CA VAL A 129 20.73 -9.05 1.73
C VAL A 129 19.84 -8.25 0.80
N ASN A 130 18.76 -7.71 1.34
CA ASN A 130 17.84 -6.85 0.60
C ASN A 130 17.71 -5.50 1.31
N LEU A 131 17.75 -4.45 0.54
CA LEU A 131 17.38 -3.09 0.92
C LEU A 131 16.20 -2.68 0.07
N ASP A 132 15.14 -2.22 0.69
CA ASP A 132 13.95 -1.74 0.00
C ASP A 132 13.50 -0.37 0.51
N TYR A 133 12.91 0.37 -0.40
CA TYR A 133 12.21 1.62 -0.15
C TYR A 133 10.83 1.55 -0.78
N SER A 134 9.81 1.96 -0.05
CA SER A 134 8.46 2.12 -0.56
C SER A 134 7.92 3.49 -0.19
N GLY A 135 7.20 4.11 -1.11
CA GLY A 135 6.58 5.41 -0.91
C GLY A 135 5.20 5.46 -1.56
N GLN A 136 4.26 6.05 -0.84
CA GLN A 136 2.97 6.48 -1.36
C GLN A 136 2.87 7.99 -1.13
N LEU A 137 2.84 8.74 -2.22
CA LEU A 137 2.88 10.20 -2.21
C LEU A 137 1.56 10.74 -2.75
N GLY A 138 0.89 11.52 -1.97
CA GLY A 138 -0.38 12.13 -2.34
C GLY A 138 -0.54 13.54 -1.80
N ALA A 139 -1.64 14.18 -2.14
CA ALA A 139 -1.87 15.59 -1.78
C ALA A 139 -2.13 15.80 -0.28
N LYS A 140 -2.67 14.80 0.43
CA LYS A 140 -3.08 14.91 1.83
C LYS A 140 -2.18 14.12 2.78
N GLU A 141 -1.57 13.05 2.29
CA GLU A 141 -0.79 12.13 3.11
C GLU A 141 0.37 11.55 2.31
N ASN A 142 1.52 11.42 2.96
CA ASN A 142 2.71 10.80 2.41
C ASN A 142 3.18 9.72 3.36
N ASN A 143 3.21 8.48 2.87
CA ASN A 143 3.71 7.33 3.61
C ASN A 143 5.01 6.85 2.96
N GLN A 144 6.05 6.66 3.76
CA GLN A 144 7.34 6.19 3.28
C GLN A 144 7.90 5.15 4.24
N GLY A 145 8.56 4.16 3.70
CA GLY A 145 9.21 3.11 4.47
C GLY A 145 10.53 2.69 3.83
N VAL A 146 11.49 2.35 4.69
CA VAL A 146 12.75 1.71 4.32
C VAL A 146 12.84 0.40 5.08
N GLY A 147 13.18 -0.67 4.38
CA GLY A 147 13.39 -1.99 4.93
C GLY A 147 14.79 -2.52 4.64
N LEU A 148 15.34 -3.27 5.60
CA LEU A 148 16.55 -4.05 5.44
C LEU A 148 16.24 -5.47 5.90
N SER A 149 16.51 -6.47 5.07
CA SER A 149 16.33 -7.87 5.42
C SER A 149 17.53 -8.73 5.02
N LEU A 150 17.72 -9.80 5.78
CA LEU A 150 18.69 -10.83 5.52
C LEU A 150 17.93 -12.16 5.35
N ASP A 151 18.02 -12.75 4.17
CA ASP A 151 17.47 -14.07 3.88
C ASP A 151 18.61 -15.09 3.98
N TRP A 152 18.42 -16.11 4.79
CA TRP A 152 19.36 -17.21 4.95
C TRP A 152 18.64 -18.54 4.83
N GLN A 153 19.13 -19.40 3.93
CA GLN A 153 18.65 -20.75 3.71
C GLN A 153 19.66 -21.76 4.30
N PHE A 154 19.18 -22.74 5.01
CA PHE A 154 19.97 -23.82 5.63
C PHE A 154 19.46 -25.19 5.20
#